data_bc70f13a8c91de2a6596f186495e0a5d
#
_entry.id   bc70f13a8c91de2a6596f186495e0a5d
#
_cell.length_a   1.000
_cell.length_b   1.000
_cell.length_c   1.000
_cell.angle_alpha   90.00
_cell.angle_beta   90.00
_cell.angle_gamma   90.00
#
_symmetry.space_group_name_H-M   'P 1'
#
loop_
_entity.id
_entity.type
_entity.pdbx_description
1 polymer ?
#
loop_
_entity_poly.entity_id
_entity_poly.type
_entity_poly.pdbx_seq_one_letter_code
_entity_poly.pdbx_strand_id
1 'polypeptide(L)'
;MSRHLTIPTADTQLYTVDNPGSAPPLLFLSGGFGTIHNWNRVIDRLSGRYRAVLFDARARGKSGTSADYSVQGAVNDIGRVIDATELDRPILVAWSYGATIAVRYAARHPDQVRGLVLIDGAYPIAMFDELGKQQVRAQFRRLAWIMRILAALGRSAHMSADQTADVVIEMDAVNGELGPDLAALQCPTAYLVGTGGHQGATEEQMRTVRSAVAKAEAGNKRVTVFATTPYNHTQILKKAPDTVVDAIEYVVEESRSQAG
;
A
#
# COMPACT_ATOMS: atom_id res chain seq x y z
N MET A 1 14.63 -20.19 -6.74
CA MET A 1 14.21 -20.27 -5.32
C MET A 1 14.09 -18.86 -4.77
N SER A 2 13.09 -18.57 -3.97
CA SER A 2 12.93 -17.27 -3.30
C SER A 2 14.08 -17.02 -2.32
N ARG A 3 14.57 -15.76 -2.25
CA ARG A 3 15.55 -15.33 -1.27
C ARG A 3 14.82 -14.66 -0.10
N HIS A 4 15.23 -14.96 1.12
CA HIS A 4 14.75 -14.29 2.33
C HIS A 4 15.85 -13.37 2.84
N LEU A 5 15.53 -12.11 2.99
CA LEU A 5 16.48 -11.06 3.37
C LEU A 5 15.99 -10.37 4.65
N THR A 6 16.94 -9.84 5.38
CA THR A 6 16.69 -8.94 6.51
C THR A 6 17.41 -7.63 6.20
N ILE A 7 16.65 -6.59 5.89
CA ILE A 7 17.19 -5.29 5.47
C ILE A 7 17.25 -4.38 6.70
N PRO A 8 18.45 -3.93 7.11
CA PRO A 8 18.59 -3.02 8.25
C PRO A 8 18.03 -1.62 7.93
N THR A 9 17.41 -1.00 8.91
CA THR A 9 17.07 0.43 8.91
C THR A 9 17.83 1.14 10.02
N ALA A 10 17.51 2.41 10.32
CA ALA A 10 18.19 3.14 11.38
C ALA A 10 18.01 2.52 12.78
N ASP A 11 16.83 1.93 13.05
CA ASP A 11 16.44 1.46 14.39
C ASP A 11 15.74 0.09 14.39
N THR A 12 15.56 -0.53 13.22
CA THR A 12 14.89 -1.82 13.08
C THR A 12 15.38 -2.58 11.85
N GLN A 13 14.72 -3.67 11.53
CA GLN A 13 15.00 -4.48 10.34
C GLN A 13 13.69 -4.87 9.64
N LEU A 14 13.74 -4.91 8.30
CA LEU A 14 12.61 -5.29 7.45
C LEU A 14 12.82 -6.70 6.92
N TYR A 15 11.88 -7.58 7.22
CA TYR A 15 11.86 -8.91 6.60
C TYR A 15 11.34 -8.81 5.18
N THR A 16 12.11 -9.33 4.23
CA THR A 16 11.85 -9.20 2.79
C THR A 16 11.96 -10.57 2.12
N VAL A 17 11.07 -10.82 1.18
CA VAL A 17 11.08 -12.01 0.31
C VAL A 17 11.23 -11.54 -1.13
N ASP A 18 12.25 -12.03 -1.81
CA ASP A 18 12.57 -11.72 -3.19
C ASP A 18 12.36 -12.99 -4.04
N ASN A 19 11.28 -13.02 -4.78
CA ASN A 19 10.92 -14.10 -5.68
C ASN A 19 11.50 -13.81 -7.06
N PRO A 20 12.25 -14.77 -7.67
CA PRO A 20 12.83 -14.57 -9.00
C PRO A 20 11.73 -14.48 -10.08
N GLY A 21 12.04 -13.78 -11.16
CA GLY A 21 11.19 -13.62 -12.32
C GLY A 21 11.79 -12.64 -13.32
N SER A 22 11.02 -12.27 -14.34
CA SER A 22 11.44 -11.36 -15.41
C SER A 22 11.23 -9.89 -15.02
N ALA A 23 11.77 -8.97 -15.82
CA ALA A 23 11.52 -7.54 -15.74
C ALA A 23 10.17 -7.16 -16.43
N PRO A 24 9.52 -6.07 -16.00
CA PRO A 24 9.94 -5.19 -14.91
C PRO A 24 9.70 -5.83 -13.54
N PRO A 25 10.53 -5.49 -12.52
CA PRO A 25 10.32 -5.99 -11.17
C PRO A 25 9.11 -5.32 -10.50
N LEU A 26 8.49 -6.08 -9.60
CA LEU A 26 7.36 -5.64 -8.80
C LEU A 26 7.77 -5.52 -7.33
N LEU A 27 7.37 -4.43 -6.66
CA LEU A 27 7.52 -4.26 -5.22
C LEU A 27 6.14 -4.15 -4.57
N PHE A 28 5.84 -5.05 -3.64
CA PHE A 28 4.53 -5.16 -2.99
C PHE A 28 4.51 -4.46 -1.63
N LEU A 29 3.54 -3.57 -1.45
CA LEU A 29 3.34 -2.73 -0.27
C LEU A 29 2.01 -3.06 0.40
N SER A 30 2.06 -3.65 1.58
CA SER A 30 0.87 -4.10 2.31
C SER A 30 0.13 -2.95 3.00
N GLY A 31 -1.14 -3.19 3.33
CA GLY A 31 -1.95 -2.29 4.15
C GLY A 31 -1.44 -2.15 5.58
N GLY A 32 -2.01 -1.21 6.35
CA GLY A 32 -1.51 -0.78 7.66
C GLY A 32 -1.28 -1.87 8.69
N PHE A 33 -2.01 -2.98 8.62
CA PHE A 33 -1.87 -4.15 9.50
C PHE A 33 -1.57 -5.45 8.74
N GLY A 34 -1.37 -5.32 7.42
CA GLY A 34 -1.08 -6.43 6.53
C GLY A 34 0.36 -6.92 6.63
N THR A 35 0.57 -8.13 6.13
CA THR A 35 1.88 -8.77 5.99
C THR A 35 2.04 -9.25 4.54
N ILE A 36 3.24 -9.71 4.19
CA ILE A 36 3.51 -10.32 2.88
C ILE A 36 2.52 -11.45 2.53
N HIS A 37 1.96 -12.14 3.51
CA HIS A 37 0.99 -13.24 3.30
C HIS A 37 -0.34 -12.79 2.68
N ASN A 38 -0.70 -11.52 2.77
CA ASN A 38 -1.89 -11.00 2.10
C ASN A 38 -1.80 -11.12 0.58
N TRP A 39 -0.60 -11.18 0.04
CA TRP A 39 -0.31 -11.22 -1.38
C TRP A 39 -0.26 -12.63 -1.99
N ASN A 40 -0.32 -13.70 -1.17
CA ASN A 40 -0.11 -15.08 -1.64
C ASN A 40 -0.94 -15.40 -2.89
N ARG A 41 -2.23 -15.06 -2.92
CA ARG A 41 -3.09 -15.34 -4.08
C ARG A 41 -2.69 -14.56 -5.34
N VAL A 42 -2.24 -13.33 -5.19
CA VAL A 42 -1.75 -12.51 -6.32
C VAL A 42 -0.43 -13.10 -6.82
N ILE A 43 0.49 -13.44 -5.93
CA ILE A 43 1.77 -14.09 -6.28
C ILE A 43 1.55 -15.42 -7.00
N ASP A 44 0.61 -16.25 -6.52
CA ASP A 44 0.26 -17.51 -7.17
C ASP A 44 -0.26 -17.27 -8.61
N ARG A 45 -1.06 -16.23 -8.84
CA ARG A 45 -1.59 -15.86 -10.18
C ARG A 45 -0.51 -15.28 -11.10
N LEU A 46 0.48 -14.59 -10.55
CA LEU A 46 1.63 -14.12 -11.33
C LEU A 46 2.49 -15.28 -11.83
N SER A 47 2.46 -16.44 -11.19
CA SER A 47 3.13 -17.68 -11.63
C SER A 47 4.60 -17.49 -12.01
N GLY A 48 5.33 -16.63 -11.31
CA GLY A 48 6.75 -16.36 -11.54
C GLY A 48 7.07 -15.55 -12.81
N ARG A 49 6.08 -14.96 -13.47
CA ARG A 49 6.30 -14.13 -14.68
C ARG A 49 7.16 -12.90 -14.41
N TYR A 50 7.05 -12.31 -13.22
CA TYR A 50 7.77 -11.12 -12.81
C TYR A 50 8.61 -11.39 -11.57
N ARG A 51 9.78 -10.74 -11.45
CA ARG A 51 10.47 -10.67 -10.17
C ARG A 51 9.60 -9.92 -9.19
N ALA A 52 9.26 -10.54 -8.06
CA ALA A 52 8.34 -10.01 -7.08
C ALA A 52 9.00 -9.91 -5.71
N VAL A 53 9.24 -8.69 -5.24
CA VAL A 53 9.76 -8.39 -3.92
C VAL A 53 8.63 -7.96 -3.01
N LEU A 54 8.54 -8.60 -1.84
CA LEU A 54 7.56 -8.30 -0.81
C LEU A 54 8.30 -8.04 0.49
N PHE A 55 7.85 -7.08 1.29
CA PHE A 55 8.41 -6.90 2.63
C PHE A 55 7.32 -6.66 3.66
N ASP A 56 7.58 -7.09 4.89
CA ASP A 56 6.78 -6.71 6.04
C ASP A 56 7.21 -5.32 6.51
N ALA A 57 6.28 -4.40 6.66
CA ALA A 57 6.56 -3.08 7.22
C ALA A 57 6.98 -3.20 8.70
N ARG A 58 7.53 -2.13 9.27
CA ARG A 58 7.94 -2.05 10.69
C ARG A 58 6.85 -2.55 11.62
N ALA A 59 7.19 -3.39 12.57
CA ALA A 59 6.30 -4.07 13.52
C ALA A 59 5.23 -4.97 12.87
N ARG A 60 5.32 -5.36 11.61
CA ARG A 60 4.41 -6.30 10.95
C ARG A 60 5.14 -7.60 10.63
N GLY A 61 4.41 -8.70 10.67
CA GLY A 61 4.92 -10.02 10.29
C GLY A 61 6.22 -10.38 11.01
N LYS A 62 7.31 -10.52 10.25
CA LYS A 62 8.65 -10.86 10.76
C LYS A 62 9.59 -9.66 10.89
N SER A 63 9.15 -8.45 10.54
CA SER A 63 9.92 -7.23 10.73
C SER A 63 9.97 -6.81 12.20
N GLY A 64 11.07 -6.17 12.58
CA GLY A 64 11.28 -5.69 13.95
C GLY A 64 10.37 -4.51 14.31
N THR A 65 10.23 -4.26 15.61
CA THR A 65 9.62 -3.04 16.15
C THR A 65 10.55 -1.84 15.94
N SER A 66 10.00 -0.62 15.96
CA SER A 66 10.70 0.64 15.71
C SER A 66 10.24 1.70 16.70
N ALA A 67 11.04 2.74 16.88
CA ALA A 67 10.61 3.96 17.54
C ALA A 67 9.84 4.90 16.59
N ASP A 68 10.05 4.75 15.27
CA ASP A 68 9.44 5.57 14.22
C ASP A 68 8.45 4.74 13.38
N TYR A 69 7.17 5.03 13.55
CA TYR A 69 6.08 4.48 12.73
C TYR A 69 5.43 5.53 11.82
N SER A 70 6.06 6.67 11.62
CA SER A 70 5.55 7.74 10.76
C SER A 70 5.37 7.28 9.31
N VAL A 71 4.48 7.95 8.61
CA VAL A 71 4.31 7.78 7.15
C VAL A 71 5.63 8.07 6.43
N GLN A 72 6.40 9.08 6.87
CA GLN A 72 7.70 9.39 6.27
C GLN A 72 8.73 8.27 6.49
N GLY A 73 8.76 7.65 7.67
CA GLY A 73 9.59 6.47 7.94
C GLY A 73 9.26 5.32 6.99
N ALA A 74 7.97 5.05 6.77
CA ALA A 74 7.50 4.02 5.85
C ALA A 74 7.81 4.35 4.37
N VAL A 75 7.73 5.62 3.96
CA VAL A 75 8.16 6.07 2.62
C VAL A 75 9.67 5.83 2.42
N ASN A 76 10.48 6.15 3.42
CA ASN A 76 11.94 5.91 3.35
C ASN A 76 12.28 4.41 3.28
N ASP A 77 11.46 3.55 3.87
CA ASP A 77 11.66 2.10 3.82
C ASP A 77 11.50 1.53 2.40
N ILE A 78 10.64 2.14 1.56
CA ILE A 78 10.52 1.76 0.14
C ILE A 78 11.88 1.89 -0.56
N GLY A 79 12.53 3.05 -0.42
CA GLY A 79 13.86 3.29 -1.01
C GLY A 79 14.90 2.28 -0.51
N ARG A 80 14.93 2.01 0.81
CA ARG A 80 15.85 1.02 1.39
C ARG A 80 15.67 -0.39 0.82
N VAL A 81 14.40 -0.79 0.59
CA VAL A 81 14.11 -2.10 -0.01
C VAL A 81 14.54 -2.12 -1.48
N ILE A 82 14.26 -1.07 -2.24
CA ILE A 82 14.69 -0.92 -3.65
C ILE A 82 16.22 -1.04 -3.73
N ASP A 83 16.95 -0.29 -2.92
CA ASP A 83 18.41 -0.27 -2.93
C ASP A 83 19.01 -1.64 -2.52
N ALA A 84 18.52 -2.21 -1.40
CA ALA A 84 19.05 -3.47 -0.87
C ALA A 84 18.72 -4.69 -1.74
N THR A 85 17.68 -4.61 -2.55
CA THR A 85 17.31 -5.67 -3.51
C THR A 85 17.70 -5.34 -4.95
N GLU A 86 18.36 -4.19 -5.18
CA GLU A 86 18.79 -3.76 -6.51
C GLU A 86 17.66 -3.80 -7.54
N LEU A 87 16.49 -3.23 -7.19
CA LEU A 87 15.36 -3.14 -8.10
C LEU A 87 15.54 -1.95 -9.06
N ASP A 88 15.62 -2.24 -10.34
CA ASP A 88 15.64 -1.20 -11.36
C ASP A 88 14.22 -0.73 -11.68
N ARG A 89 13.86 0.44 -11.16
CA ARG A 89 12.58 1.12 -11.39
C ARG A 89 11.38 0.16 -11.27
N PRO A 90 11.08 -0.38 -10.07
CA PRO A 90 9.98 -1.32 -9.90
C PRO A 90 8.61 -0.67 -10.18
N ILE A 91 7.62 -1.51 -10.51
CA ILE A 91 6.22 -1.15 -10.37
C ILE A 91 5.84 -1.40 -8.92
N LEU A 92 5.31 -0.37 -8.23
CA LEU A 92 4.83 -0.51 -6.86
C LEU A 92 3.38 -1.01 -6.87
N VAL A 93 3.17 -2.20 -6.34
CA VAL A 93 1.84 -2.82 -6.19
C VAL A 93 1.40 -2.64 -4.74
N ALA A 94 0.47 -1.74 -4.51
CA ALA A 94 0.25 -1.17 -3.20
C ALA A 94 -1.22 -1.22 -2.75
N TRP A 95 -1.47 -1.75 -1.56
CA TRP A 95 -2.82 -1.89 -1.00
C TRP A 95 -3.01 -1.00 0.22
N SER A 96 -4.14 -0.26 0.28
CA SER A 96 -4.55 0.51 1.47
C SER A 96 -3.48 1.53 1.89
N TYR A 97 -2.96 1.47 3.11
CA TYR A 97 -1.84 2.27 3.60
C TYR A 97 -0.62 2.22 2.67
N GLY A 98 -0.33 1.01 2.12
CA GLY A 98 0.74 0.84 1.15
C GLY A 98 0.57 1.75 -0.07
N ALA A 99 -0.66 1.98 -0.53
CA ALA A 99 -0.95 2.87 -1.65
C ALA A 99 -0.62 4.34 -1.32
N THR A 100 -0.95 4.79 -0.11
CA THR A 100 -0.60 6.16 0.36
C THR A 100 0.90 6.41 0.33
N ILE A 101 1.70 5.48 0.90
CA ILE A 101 3.16 5.63 0.91
C ILE A 101 3.78 5.46 -0.49
N ALA A 102 3.18 4.62 -1.36
CA ALA A 102 3.62 4.46 -2.75
C ALA A 102 3.47 5.75 -3.56
N VAL A 103 2.32 6.44 -3.45
CA VAL A 103 2.09 7.74 -4.11
C VAL A 103 3.09 8.79 -3.61
N ARG A 104 3.27 8.92 -2.29
CA ARG A 104 4.27 9.83 -1.70
C ARG A 104 5.69 9.54 -2.17
N TYR A 105 6.07 8.26 -2.27
CA TYR A 105 7.38 7.86 -2.76
C TYR A 105 7.56 8.20 -4.24
N ALA A 106 6.62 7.80 -5.09
CA ALA A 106 6.71 7.99 -6.53
C ALA A 106 6.71 9.48 -6.94
N ALA A 107 5.92 10.32 -6.23
CA ALA A 107 5.92 11.76 -6.49
C ALA A 107 7.26 12.44 -6.17
N ARG A 108 8.00 11.92 -5.18
CA ARG A 108 9.31 12.46 -4.76
C ARG A 108 10.50 11.83 -5.47
N HIS A 109 10.32 10.63 -6.03
CA HIS A 109 11.35 9.85 -6.71
C HIS A 109 10.86 9.37 -8.09
N PRO A 110 10.48 10.27 -9.01
CA PRO A 110 9.86 9.90 -10.28
C PRO A 110 10.76 9.00 -11.15
N ASP A 111 12.07 9.15 -11.04
CA ASP A 111 13.04 8.36 -11.79
C ASP A 111 13.24 6.95 -11.22
N GLN A 112 12.77 6.68 -10.01
CA GLN A 112 12.95 5.40 -9.32
C GLN A 112 11.73 4.47 -9.44
N VAL A 113 10.61 4.94 -10.00
CA VAL A 113 9.36 4.17 -10.10
C VAL A 113 8.91 4.08 -11.55
N ARG A 114 8.62 2.89 -12.01
CA ARG A 114 8.14 2.63 -13.37
C ARG A 114 6.63 2.79 -13.50
N GLY A 115 5.88 2.46 -12.44
CA GLY A 115 4.42 2.53 -12.42
C GLY A 115 3.83 2.22 -11.05
N LEU A 116 2.54 2.50 -10.88
CA LEU A 116 1.80 2.25 -9.65
C LEU A 116 0.54 1.42 -9.92
N VAL A 117 0.29 0.44 -9.08
CA VAL A 117 -1.02 -0.23 -8.96
C VAL A 117 -1.54 0.05 -7.56
N LEU A 118 -2.57 0.89 -7.45
CA LEU A 118 -3.14 1.36 -6.19
C LEU A 118 -4.44 0.61 -5.90
N ILE A 119 -4.42 -0.26 -4.91
CA ILE A 119 -5.53 -1.14 -4.58
C ILE A 119 -6.22 -0.61 -3.33
N ASP A 120 -7.41 -0.08 -3.52
CA ASP A 120 -8.32 0.40 -2.48
C ASP A 120 -7.64 1.25 -1.40
N GLY A 121 -6.90 2.28 -1.85
CA GLY A 121 -6.14 3.20 -1.00
C GLY A 121 -5.68 4.43 -1.77
N ALA A 122 -4.89 5.29 -1.11
CA ALA A 122 -4.39 6.58 -1.63
C ALA A 122 -5.53 7.50 -2.13
N TYR A 123 -6.62 7.52 -1.41
CA TYR A 123 -7.74 8.42 -1.70
C TYR A 123 -7.41 9.83 -1.19
N PRO A 124 -7.37 10.87 -2.06
CA PRO A 124 -6.91 12.21 -1.68
C PRO A 124 -7.95 12.97 -0.85
N ILE A 125 -8.28 12.44 0.33
CA ILE A 125 -9.26 12.98 1.25
C ILE A 125 -8.93 12.57 2.69
N ALA A 126 -8.97 13.54 3.63
CA ALA A 126 -9.00 13.26 5.06
C ALA A 126 -10.45 13.03 5.52
N MET A 127 -10.67 12.00 6.30
CA MET A 127 -12.00 11.58 6.75
C MET A 127 -12.23 11.85 8.25
N PHE A 128 -11.17 12.09 9.03
CA PHE A 128 -11.27 12.27 10.47
C PHE A 128 -11.17 13.74 10.86
N ASP A 129 -12.26 14.26 11.44
CA ASP A 129 -12.24 15.45 12.26
C ASP A 129 -11.66 15.13 13.68
N GLU A 130 -11.61 16.10 14.57
CA GLU A 130 -11.05 15.90 15.92
C GLU A 130 -11.84 14.86 16.74
N LEU A 131 -13.16 14.78 16.55
CA LEU A 131 -13.98 13.77 17.19
C LEU A 131 -13.69 12.38 16.63
N GLY A 132 -13.56 12.25 15.31
CA GLY A 132 -13.17 11.01 14.63
C GLY A 132 -11.81 10.50 15.11
N LYS A 133 -10.81 11.37 15.26
CA LYS A 133 -9.49 11.01 15.82
C LYS A 133 -9.59 10.47 17.25
N GLN A 134 -10.41 11.10 18.08
CA GLN A 134 -10.65 10.61 19.45
C GLN A 134 -11.35 9.24 19.44
N GLN A 135 -12.32 9.02 18.56
CA GLN A 135 -13.00 7.73 18.39
C GLN A 135 -12.03 6.63 17.94
N VAL A 136 -11.13 6.92 16.99
CA VAL A 136 -10.07 6.01 16.55
C VAL A 136 -9.20 5.60 17.73
N ARG A 137 -8.71 6.54 18.54
CA ARG A 137 -7.90 6.25 19.73
C ARG A 137 -8.68 5.37 20.73
N ALA A 138 -9.92 5.74 21.03
CA ALA A 138 -10.77 4.98 21.95
C ALA A 138 -11.02 3.56 21.46
N GLN A 139 -11.25 3.37 20.16
CA GLN A 139 -11.47 2.06 19.54
C GLN A 139 -10.23 1.17 19.69
N PHE A 140 -9.03 1.66 19.37
CA PHE A 140 -7.81 0.86 19.49
C PHE A 140 -7.49 0.52 20.95
N ARG A 141 -7.71 1.45 21.89
CA ARG A 141 -7.56 1.16 23.32
C ARG A 141 -8.51 0.06 23.80
N ARG A 142 -9.77 0.06 23.37
CA ARG A 142 -10.74 -1.00 23.67
C ARG A 142 -10.34 -2.36 23.11
N LEU A 143 -9.70 -2.40 21.95
CA LEU A 143 -9.28 -3.60 21.25
C LEU A 143 -7.85 -4.04 21.60
N ALA A 144 -7.13 -3.30 22.46
CA ALA A 144 -5.71 -3.49 22.72
C ALA A 144 -5.37 -4.94 23.13
N TRP A 145 -6.20 -5.57 23.99
CA TRP A 145 -5.96 -6.92 24.45
C TRP A 145 -6.10 -7.97 23.33
N ILE A 146 -7.09 -7.78 22.43
CA ILE A 146 -7.28 -8.65 21.24
C ILE A 146 -6.09 -8.45 20.28
N MET A 147 -5.70 -7.21 20.04
CA MET A 147 -4.58 -6.90 19.15
C MET A 147 -3.27 -7.53 19.63
N ARG A 148 -3.01 -7.51 20.95
CA ARG A 148 -1.84 -8.20 21.55
C ARG A 148 -1.85 -9.71 21.29
N ILE A 149 -3.01 -10.36 21.42
CA ILE A 149 -3.14 -11.79 21.12
C ILE A 149 -2.90 -12.04 19.63
N LEU A 150 -3.52 -11.25 18.75
CA LEU A 150 -3.35 -11.38 17.31
C LEU A 150 -1.90 -11.12 16.88
N ALA A 151 -1.22 -10.15 17.51
CA ALA A 151 0.18 -9.88 17.26
C ALA A 151 1.07 -11.06 17.65
N ALA A 152 0.84 -11.65 18.84
CA ALA A 152 1.55 -12.85 19.27
C ALA A 152 1.34 -14.06 18.33
N LEU A 153 0.22 -14.10 17.61
CA LEU A 153 -0.09 -15.11 16.59
C LEU A 153 0.41 -14.70 15.17
N GLY A 154 1.15 -13.58 15.04
CA GLY A 154 1.62 -13.06 13.75
C GLY A 154 0.50 -12.53 12.83
N ARG A 155 -0.67 -12.20 13.38
CA ARG A 155 -1.86 -11.77 12.64
C ARG A 155 -2.19 -10.27 12.78
N SER A 156 -1.37 -9.53 13.49
CA SER A 156 -1.49 -8.08 13.67
C SER A 156 -0.11 -7.45 13.85
N ALA A 157 -0.04 -6.12 13.87
CA ALA A 157 1.19 -5.39 14.13
C ALA A 157 1.60 -5.48 15.61
N HIS A 158 2.91 -5.53 15.87
CA HIS A 158 3.52 -5.50 17.20
C HIS A 158 3.66 -4.05 17.69
N MET A 159 2.55 -3.30 17.71
CA MET A 159 2.47 -1.90 18.16
C MET A 159 1.51 -1.78 19.34
N SER A 160 1.70 -0.74 20.15
CA SER A 160 0.71 -0.37 21.17
C SER A 160 -0.58 0.14 20.51
N ALA A 161 -1.66 0.21 21.28
CA ALA A 161 -2.93 0.77 20.81
C ALA A 161 -2.80 2.23 20.37
N ASP A 162 -2.03 3.03 21.13
CA ASP A 162 -1.81 4.43 20.81
C ASP A 162 -0.94 4.61 19.57
N GLN A 163 0.16 3.86 19.41
CA GLN A 163 0.96 3.85 18.19
C GLN A 163 0.13 3.42 16.96
N THR A 164 -0.75 2.44 17.12
CA THR A 164 -1.65 1.99 16.05
C THR A 164 -2.62 3.09 15.64
N ALA A 165 -3.20 3.79 16.63
CA ALA A 165 -4.10 4.92 16.39
C ALA A 165 -3.36 6.09 15.71
N ASP A 166 -2.13 6.39 16.15
CA ASP A 166 -1.32 7.46 15.56
C ASP A 166 -1.03 7.20 14.08
N VAL A 167 -0.65 5.97 13.71
CA VAL A 167 -0.43 5.59 12.30
C VAL A 167 -1.70 5.78 11.46
N VAL A 168 -2.86 5.40 11.97
CA VAL A 168 -4.13 5.55 11.24
C VAL A 168 -4.53 7.02 11.08
N ILE A 169 -4.34 7.82 12.12
CA ILE A 169 -4.66 9.26 12.12
C ILE A 169 -3.69 10.02 11.20
N GLU A 170 -2.39 9.71 11.25
CA GLU A 170 -1.39 10.32 10.36
C GLU A 170 -1.66 9.95 8.90
N MET A 171 -1.97 8.68 8.61
CA MET A 171 -2.32 8.23 7.26
C MET A 171 -3.52 9.01 6.72
N ASP A 172 -4.56 9.22 7.52
CA ASP A 172 -5.74 9.98 7.11
C ASP A 172 -5.38 11.44 6.78
N ALA A 173 -4.58 12.09 7.63
CA ALA A 173 -4.10 13.45 7.39
C ALA A 173 -3.27 13.51 6.09
N VAL A 174 -2.35 12.56 5.89
CA VAL A 174 -1.53 12.47 4.67
C VAL A 174 -2.40 12.23 3.44
N ASN A 175 -3.44 11.41 3.54
CA ASN A 175 -4.39 11.20 2.44
C ASN A 175 -5.05 12.53 2.02
N GLY A 176 -5.43 13.38 2.97
CA GLY A 176 -5.96 14.72 2.67
C GLY A 176 -5.01 15.60 1.85
N GLU A 177 -3.71 15.34 1.93
CA GLU A 177 -2.66 16.07 1.23
C GLU A 177 -2.19 15.42 -0.08
N LEU A 178 -2.70 14.24 -0.46
CA LEU A 178 -2.22 13.49 -1.64
C LEU A 178 -2.56 14.12 -3.00
N GLY A 179 -3.47 15.09 -3.05
CA GLY A 179 -3.87 15.71 -4.31
C GLY A 179 -2.71 16.22 -5.15
N PRO A 180 -1.80 17.05 -4.61
CA PRO A 180 -0.59 17.52 -5.32
C PRO A 180 0.35 16.37 -5.72
N ASP A 181 0.54 15.36 -4.87
CA ASP A 181 1.40 14.22 -5.18
C ASP A 181 0.84 13.42 -6.36
N LEU A 182 -0.47 13.14 -6.39
CA LEU A 182 -1.14 12.47 -7.51
C LEU A 182 -1.05 13.27 -8.81
N ALA A 183 -1.16 14.61 -8.74
CA ALA A 183 -1.00 15.47 -9.89
C ALA A 183 0.45 15.49 -10.43
N ALA A 184 1.44 15.27 -9.55
CA ALA A 184 2.86 15.26 -9.90
C ALA A 184 3.38 13.90 -10.40
N LEU A 185 2.60 12.83 -10.34
CA LEU A 185 3.02 11.50 -10.80
C LEU A 185 3.42 11.52 -12.28
N GLN A 186 4.59 10.94 -12.57
CA GLN A 186 5.15 10.87 -13.94
C GLN A 186 5.09 9.46 -14.53
N CYS A 187 4.57 8.49 -13.81
CA CYS A 187 4.46 7.10 -14.26
C CYS A 187 2.99 6.66 -14.40
N PRO A 188 2.69 5.65 -15.24
CA PRO A 188 1.34 5.08 -15.34
C PRO A 188 0.87 4.58 -13.98
N THR A 189 -0.36 4.94 -13.62
CA THR A 189 -0.95 4.64 -12.33
C THR A 189 -2.36 4.09 -12.51
N ALA A 190 -2.57 2.85 -12.09
CA ALA A 190 -3.86 2.17 -12.15
C ALA A 190 -4.50 2.09 -10.75
N TYR A 191 -5.70 2.63 -10.60
CA TYR A 191 -6.53 2.41 -9.42
C TYR A 191 -7.43 1.19 -9.57
N LEU A 192 -7.47 0.36 -8.55
CA LEU A 192 -8.45 -0.70 -8.37
C LEU A 192 -9.28 -0.38 -7.12
N VAL A 193 -10.56 -0.05 -7.31
CA VAL A 193 -11.45 0.47 -6.27
C VAL A 193 -12.46 -0.60 -5.82
N GLY A 194 -12.54 -0.85 -4.52
CA GLY A 194 -13.56 -1.70 -3.91
C GLY A 194 -14.88 -0.93 -3.75
N THR A 195 -16.01 -1.50 -4.22
CA THR A 195 -17.34 -0.91 -4.04
C THR A 195 -18.14 -1.56 -2.91
N GLY A 196 -17.63 -2.66 -2.34
CA GLY A 196 -18.26 -3.39 -1.22
C GLY A 196 -18.16 -2.71 0.14
N GLY A 197 -17.68 -1.47 0.17
CA GLY A 197 -17.57 -0.62 1.36
C GLY A 197 -16.32 -0.91 2.21
N HIS A 198 -15.94 0.09 3.01
CA HIS A 198 -15.02 -0.08 4.13
C HIS A 198 -15.84 -0.37 5.39
N GLN A 199 -15.35 -1.21 6.29
CA GLN A 199 -16.02 -1.47 7.57
C GLN A 199 -16.25 -0.14 8.31
N GLY A 200 -17.52 0.20 8.54
CA GLY A 200 -17.94 1.42 9.23
C GLY A 200 -18.06 2.67 8.35
N ALA A 201 -17.71 2.62 7.06
CA ALA A 201 -17.91 3.75 6.16
C ALA A 201 -19.38 3.86 5.71
N THR A 202 -19.91 5.08 5.71
CA THR A 202 -21.24 5.39 5.18
C THR A 202 -21.23 5.42 3.64
N GLU A 203 -22.41 5.28 3.02
CA GLU A 203 -22.54 5.42 1.56
C GLU A 203 -22.10 6.82 1.07
N GLU A 204 -22.30 7.84 1.89
CA GLU A 204 -21.84 9.20 1.61
C GLU A 204 -20.32 9.29 1.58
N GLN A 205 -19.64 8.69 2.55
CA GLN A 205 -18.17 8.61 2.57
C GLN A 205 -17.65 7.85 1.35
N MET A 206 -18.30 6.76 0.95
CA MET A 206 -17.93 6.01 -0.25
C MET A 206 -18.14 6.81 -1.54
N ARG A 207 -19.19 7.64 -1.63
CA ARG A 207 -19.38 8.56 -2.76
C ARG A 207 -18.27 9.61 -2.82
N THR A 208 -17.88 10.15 -1.67
CA THR A 208 -16.81 11.13 -1.56
C THR A 208 -15.46 10.53 -2.01
N VAL A 209 -15.16 9.31 -1.59
CA VAL A 209 -13.97 8.57 -2.04
C VAL A 209 -13.97 8.40 -3.56
N ARG A 210 -15.07 7.92 -4.15
CA ARG A 210 -15.18 7.76 -5.61
C ARG A 210 -15.00 9.08 -6.37
N SER A 211 -15.60 10.16 -5.85
CA SER A 211 -15.46 11.50 -6.43
C SER A 211 -14.01 12.00 -6.35
N ALA A 212 -13.30 11.75 -5.25
CA ALA A 212 -11.92 12.14 -5.08
C ALA A 212 -10.98 11.40 -6.06
N VAL A 213 -11.21 10.11 -6.29
CA VAL A 213 -10.44 9.33 -7.27
C VAL A 213 -10.72 9.80 -8.69
N ALA A 214 -11.99 10.03 -9.05
CA ALA A 214 -12.35 10.57 -10.37
C ALA A 214 -11.72 11.95 -10.62
N LYS A 215 -11.61 12.79 -9.59
CA LYS A 215 -10.92 14.07 -9.68
C LYS A 215 -9.41 13.91 -9.90
N ALA A 216 -8.78 12.93 -9.24
CA ALA A 216 -7.36 12.63 -9.45
C ALA A 216 -7.11 12.14 -10.88
N GLU A 217 -7.97 11.25 -11.42
CA GLU A 217 -7.91 10.79 -12.81
C GLU A 217 -8.07 11.96 -13.81
N ALA A 218 -9.05 12.84 -13.59
CA ALA A 218 -9.25 14.01 -14.43
C ALA A 218 -8.06 15.00 -14.38
N GLY A 219 -7.33 15.06 -13.26
CA GLY A 219 -6.20 15.96 -13.03
C GLY A 219 -4.87 15.48 -13.57
N ASN A 220 -4.71 14.18 -13.85
CA ASN A 220 -3.47 13.62 -14.38
C ASN A 220 -3.76 12.44 -15.32
N LYS A 221 -3.45 12.63 -16.61
CA LYS A 221 -3.66 11.62 -17.68
C LYS A 221 -2.95 10.28 -17.46
N ARG A 222 -1.99 10.22 -16.54
CA ARG A 222 -1.26 9.00 -16.16
C ARG A 222 -2.00 8.19 -15.09
N VAL A 223 -3.00 8.78 -14.46
CA VAL A 223 -3.84 8.16 -13.42
C VAL A 223 -5.12 7.66 -14.08
N THR A 224 -5.44 6.38 -13.93
CA THR A 224 -6.62 5.75 -14.51
C THR A 224 -7.34 4.90 -13.48
N VAL A 225 -8.64 5.00 -13.40
CA VAL A 225 -9.49 4.03 -12.68
C VAL A 225 -9.61 2.78 -13.54
N PHE A 226 -8.66 1.84 -13.37
CA PHE A 226 -8.57 0.64 -14.17
C PHE A 226 -9.79 -0.27 -14.01
N ALA A 227 -10.21 -0.50 -12.75
CA ALA A 227 -11.37 -1.34 -12.47
C ALA A 227 -12.01 -1.00 -11.11
N THR A 228 -13.29 -1.37 -11.00
CA THR A 228 -14.00 -1.45 -9.73
C THR A 228 -14.38 -2.90 -9.44
N THR A 229 -14.40 -3.30 -8.16
CA THR A 229 -14.81 -4.64 -7.75
C THR A 229 -15.91 -4.58 -6.71
N PRO A 230 -16.86 -5.56 -6.66
CA PRO A 230 -17.92 -5.59 -5.66
C PRO A 230 -17.43 -5.99 -4.26
N TYR A 231 -16.14 -6.22 -4.10
CA TYR A 231 -15.56 -6.67 -2.85
C TYR A 231 -15.20 -5.50 -1.93
N ASN A 232 -15.23 -5.75 -0.63
CA ASN A 232 -14.81 -4.76 0.36
C ASN A 232 -13.29 -4.74 0.51
N HIS A 233 -12.80 -3.73 1.22
CA HIS A 233 -11.40 -3.44 1.47
C HIS A 233 -10.54 -4.66 1.84
N THR A 234 -11.03 -5.51 2.75
CA THR A 234 -10.26 -6.66 3.26
C THR A 234 -10.38 -7.89 2.37
N GLN A 235 -11.33 -7.91 1.43
CA GLN A 235 -11.60 -9.05 0.56
C GLN A 235 -10.92 -8.96 -0.80
N ILE A 236 -10.56 -7.76 -1.26
CA ILE A 236 -10.14 -7.50 -2.63
C ILE A 236 -8.95 -8.37 -3.06
N LEU A 237 -7.87 -8.42 -2.28
CA LEU A 237 -6.69 -9.24 -2.59
C LEU A 237 -7.00 -10.75 -2.61
N LYS A 238 -8.02 -11.15 -1.86
CA LYS A 238 -8.41 -12.56 -1.70
C LYS A 238 -9.41 -13.01 -2.76
N LYS A 239 -10.32 -12.14 -3.20
CA LYS A 239 -11.44 -12.48 -4.06
C LYS A 239 -11.31 -11.97 -5.49
N ALA A 240 -10.44 -10.99 -5.74
CA ALA A 240 -10.15 -10.43 -7.05
C ALA A 240 -8.64 -10.46 -7.39
N PRO A 241 -7.89 -11.55 -7.12
CA PRO A 241 -6.45 -11.58 -7.42
C PRO A 241 -6.19 -11.47 -8.93
N ASP A 242 -7.07 -12.00 -9.77
CA ASP A 242 -6.94 -11.89 -11.22
C ASP A 242 -7.06 -10.44 -11.69
N THR A 243 -8.01 -9.66 -11.17
CA THR A 243 -8.14 -8.24 -11.49
C THR A 243 -6.91 -7.42 -11.03
N VAL A 244 -6.28 -7.83 -9.91
CA VAL A 244 -5.01 -7.21 -9.48
C VAL A 244 -3.90 -7.52 -10.48
N VAL A 245 -3.82 -8.74 -10.98
CA VAL A 245 -2.83 -9.14 -12.00
C VAL A 245 -3.08 -8.39 -13.30
N ASP A 246 -4.34 -8.28 -13.74
CA ASP A 246 -4.71 -7.52 -14.96
C ASP A 246 -4.28 -6.04 -14.83
N ALA A 247 -4.45 -5.43 -13.65
CA ALA A 247 -3.99 -4.06 -13.38
C ALA A 247 -2.46 -3.95 -13.43
N ILE A 248 -1.73 -4.96 -12.93
CA ILE A 248 -0.26 -5.01 -13.03
C ILE A 248 0.15 -5.09 -14.50
N GLU A 249 -0.45 -5.96 -15.29
CA GLU A 249 -0.14 -6.13 -16.71
C GLU A 249 -0.44 -4.86 -17.51
N TYR A 250 -1.57 -4.20 -17.23
CA TYR A 250 -1.90 -2.90 -17.80
C TYR A 250 -0.79 -1.86 -17.54
N VAL A 251 -0.33 -1.72 -16.28
CA VAL A 251 0.74 -0.78 -15.93
C VAL A 251 2.08 -1.18 -16.59
N VAL A 252 2.37 -2.48 -16.71
CA VAL A 252 3.56 -2.97 -17.44
C VAL A 252 3.52 -2.52 -18.90
N GLU A 253 2.40 -2.68 -19.59
CA GLU A 253 2.23 -2.28 -20.99
C GLU A 253 2.34 -0.78 -21.19
N GLU A 254 1.61 0.02 -20.38
CA GLU A 254 1.67 1.46 -20.42
C GLU A 254 3.09 2.01 -20.16
N SER A 255 3.82 1.37 -19.23
CA SER A 255 5.19 1.78 -18.91
C SER A 255 6.20 1.50 -20.04
N ARG A 256 5.93 0.53 -20.91
CA ARG A 256 6.74 0.24 -22.10
C ARG A 256 6.46 1.25 -23.22
N SER A 257 5.18 1.60 -23.41
CA SER A 257 4.75 2.56 -24.44
C SER A 257 5.32 3.98 -24.22
N GLN A 258 5.67 4.32 -22.98
CA GLN A 258 6.26 5.63 -22.63
C GLN A 258 7.80 5.66 -22.70
N ALA A 259 8.44 4.51 -22.86
CA ALA A 259 9.90 4.38 -22.92
C ALA A 259 10.43 4.33 -24.38
N GLY A 260 9.54 4.24 -25.38
CA GLY A 260 9.86 4.26 -26.81
C GLY A 260 9.47 5.58 -27.44
#